data_72473c3510a3f68114c184c0477ac493
#
_entry.id   72473c3510a3f68114c184c0477ac493
#
_cell.length_a   1.000
_cell.length_b   1.000
_cell.length_c   1.000
_cell.angle_alpha   90.00
_cell.angle_beta   90.00
_cell.angle_gamma   90.00
#
_symmetry.space_group_name_H-M   'P 1'
#
loop_
_entity.id
_entity.type
_entity.pdbx_description
1 polymer ?
#
loop_
_entity_poly.entity_id
_entity_poly.type
_entity_poly.pdbx_seq_one_letter_code
_entity_poly.pdbx_strand_id
1 'polypeptide(L)'
;MPVIDYQNLSRHLLSTGKTMDALWLIHGEEFIRAQSLDSILAALLPNPSDRMNYEPVGPDDDQVFVALEKVNTYTFFPGPKVVALIDCRIFDSIKNTPNLVTKVRMAHGEDDLKKAGRYFIRLLGALKLSLEDLAGKERRQLLKLGSEEDDRWIDPVLKYCRENGMTVSSGTNQMQILEDAIIQGFPEKHHLIITTDLIDRRRRLYKVIAENGIVVNCAIPQGSRQAEKTVQEAVIKERMTAILEKYGKQMDSAAYRVLYEKTGFQLRSFCGNLEKLIDYVGNRDQIQVKDIEAVLSRSRQDPIFELTNAISERNLETALFYLKSMLTGDIHPLQIIAALSNQVRKLV
;
A
#
# COMPACT_ATOMS: atom_id res chain seq x y z
N MET A 1 12.77 10.11 20.43
CA MET A 1 12.69 10.90 19.21
C MET A 1 11.27 10.88 18.63
N PRO A 2 10.82 11.85 17.83
CA PRO A 2 9.41 12.02 17.55
C PRO A 2 8.91 11.03 16.48
N VAL A 3 7.74 10.45 16.78
CA VAL A 3 6.86 9.93 15.73
C VAL A 3 6.17 11.14 15.10
N ILE A 4 6.32 11.33 13.81
CA ILE A 4 5.79 12.48 13.07
C ILE A 4 4.65 11.99 12.19
N ASP A 5 3.49 12.62 12.26
CA ASP A 5 2.46 12.39 11.26
C ASP A 5 2.86 13.00 9.91
N TYR A 6 2.52 12.34 8.81
CA TYR A 6 2.89 12.77 7.46
C TYR A 6 2.53 14.24 7.17
N GLN A 7 1.46 14.76 7.76
CA GLN A 7 1.05 16.17 7.62
C GLN A 7 2.08 17.16 8.19
N ASN A 8 2.86 16.74 9.19
CA ASN A 8 3.90 17.56 9.81
C ASN A 8 5.29 17.34 9.21
N LEU A 9 5.42 16.41 8.26
CA LEU A 9 6.72 16.04 7.66
C LEU A 9 7.41 17.25 7.01
N SER A 10 6.70 18.01 6.18
CA SER A 10 7.28 19.19 5.50
C SER A 10 7.80 20.23 6.49
N ARG A 11 7.06 20.49 7.60
CA ARG A 11 7.50 21.40 8.65
C ARG A 11 8.75 20.86 9.35
N HIS A 12 8.81 19.58 9.62
CA HIS A 12 9.97 18.94 10.23
C HIS A 12 11.20 19.06 9.32
N LEU A 13 11.09 18.72 8.04
CA LEU A 13 12.19 18.83 7.07
C LEU A 13 12.73 20.26 6.95
N LEU A 14 11.87 21.28 7.02
CA LEU A 14 12.29 22.69 7.01
C LEU A 14 12.98 23.10 8.31
N SER A 15 12.59 22.54 9.46
CA SER A 15 13.14 22.91 10.77
C SER A 15 14.49 22.27 11.07
N THR A 16 14.78 21.10 10.48
CA THR A 16 16.00 20.32 10.77
C THR A 16 17.26 20.89 10.12
N GLY A 17 17.09 21.77 9.12
CA GLY A 17 18.21 22.49 8.48
C GLY A 17 19.19 21.53 7.75
N LYS A 18 20.51 21.70 8.01
CA LYS A 18 21.57 20.93 7.31
C LYS A 18 21.86 19.56 7.94
N THR A 19 21.36 19.27 9.14
CA THR A 19 21.59 18.00 9.84
C THR A 19 20.33 17.15 9.77
N MET A 20 20.27 16.27 8.78
CA MET A 20 19.18 15.32 8.62
C MET A 20 19.50 14.01 9.31
N ASP A 21 18.48 13.39 9.89
CA ASP A 21 18.62 12.09 10.55
C ASP A 21 19.11 11.02 9.56
N ALA A 22 19.99 10.12 10.04
CA ALA A 22 20.55 9.05 9.23
C ALA A 22 19.54 7.90 9.00
N LEU A 23 18.48 7.81 9.80
CA LEU A 23 17.51 6.71 9.75
C LEU A 23 16.08 7.24 9.71
N TRP A 24 15.30 6.72 8.76
CA TRP A 24 13.88 7.03 8.58
C TRP A 24 13.05 5.76 8.45
N LEU A 25 11.92 5.71 9.13
CA LEU A 25 10.90 4.67 8.97
C LEU A 25 9.59 5.31 8.55
N ILE A 26 9.10 4.96 7.38
CA ILE A 26 7.83 5.45 6.83
C ILE A 26 6.85 4.28 6.79
N HIS A 27 5.72 4.38 7.50
CA HIS A 27 4.76 3.27 7.52
C HIS A 27 3.32 3.74 7.34
N GLY A 28 2.49 2.89 6.72
CA GLY A 28 1.05 3.14 6.55
C GLY A 28 0.57 3.03 5.11
N GLU A 29 -0.32 3.92 4.70
CA GLU A 29 -0.97 3.91 3.39
C GLU A 29 0.05 4.16 2.27
N GLU A 30 -0.05 3.38 1.19
CA GLU A 30 0.95 3.28 0.11
C GLU A 30 1.23 4.62 -0.58
N PHE A 31 0.17 5.35 -0.97
CA PHE A 31 0.30 6.60 -1.72
C PHE A 31 0.95 7.71 -0.87
N ILE A 32 0.54 7.82 0.41
CA ILE A 32 1.11 8.80 1.34
C ILE A 32 2.55 8.44 1.68
N ARG A 33 2.86 7.15 1.85
CA ARG A 33 4.22 6.65 2.04
C ARG A 33 5.15 7.03 0.89
N ALA A 34 4.69 6.83 -0.36
CA ALA A 34 5.45 7.20 -1.55
C ALA A 34 5.72 8.71 -1.58
N GLN A 35 4.71 9.55 -1.34
CA GLN A 35 4.89 11.01 -1.28
C GLN A 35 5.82 11.45 -0.15
N SER A 36 5.73 10.80 1.02
CA SER A 36 6.62 11.09 2.14
C SER A 36 8.07 10.72 1.82
N LEU A 37 8.29 9.60 1.15
CA LEU A 37 9.60 9.20 0.64
C LEU A 37 10.14 10.23 -0.35
N ASP A 38 9.35 10.65 -1.34
CA ASP A 38 9.75 11.66 -2.32
C ASP A 38 10.12 13.00 -1.65
N SER A 39 9.36 13.41 -0.62
CA SER A 39 9.64 14.63 0.14
C SER A 39 10.97 14.56 0.91
N ILE A 40 11.25 13.41 1.53
CA ILE A 40 12.52 13.17 2.23
C ILE A 40 13.68 13.10 1.23
N LEU A 41 13.51 12.42 0.10
CA LEU A 41 14.52 12.36 -0.97
C LEU A 41 14.82 13.75 -1.53
N ALA A 42 13.82 14.59 -1.76
CA ALA A 42 14.02 15.96 -2.24
C ALA A 42 14.80 16.82 -1.23
N ALA A 43 14.61 16.58 0.07
CA ALA A 43 15.35 17.29 1.11
C ALA A 43 16.79 16.77 1.29
N LEU A 44 17.01 15.45 1.19
CA LEU A 44 18.33 14.82 1.32
C LEU A 44 19.19 14.99 0.05
N LEU A 45 18.57 15.00 -1.13
CA LEU A 45 19.20 15.02 -2.44
C LEU A 45 18.66 16.21 -3.27
N PRO A 46 18.97 17.47 -2.84
CA PRO A 46 18.36 18.66 -3.43
C PRO A 46 18.82 18.94 -4.87
N ASN A 47 20.02 18.50 -5.25
CA ASN A 47 20.52 18.72 -6.60
C ASN A 47 20.21 17.52 -7.51
N PRO A 48 19.96 17.72 -8.81
CA PRO A 48 19.75 16.63 -9.76
C PRO A 48 20.90 15.60 -9.80
N SER A 49 22.15 16.04 -9.64
CA SER A 49 23.34 15.19 -9.57
C SER A 49 23.35 14.27 -8.35
N ASP A 50 22.81 14.73 -7.21
CA ASP A 50 22.80 13.96 -5.98
C ASP A 50 21.90 12.73 -6.08
N ARG A 51 20.90 12.75 -7.00
CA ARG A 51 20.02 11.60 -7.25
C ARG A 51 20.74 10.35 -7.75
N MET A 52 21.97 10.49 -8.26
CA MET A 52 22.84 9.37 -8.60
C MET A 52 23.25 8.55 -7.35
N ASN A 53 23.15 9.16 -6.16
CA ASN A 53 23.44 8.53 -4.87
C ASN A 53 22.21 7.92 -4.21
N TYR A 54 21.07 7.85 -4.92
CA TYR A 54 19.86 7.17 -4.45
C TYR A 54 19.84 5.72 -4.92
N GLU A 55 19.81 4.80 -3.97
CA GLU A 55 19.80 3.36 -4.23
C GLU A 55 18.57 2.68 -3.59
N PRO A 56 17.48 2.50 -4.33
CA PRO A 56 16.35 1.73 -3.83
C PRO A 56 16.68 0.24 -3.81
N VAL A 57 16.20 -0.45 -2.77
CA VAL A 57 16.26 -1.91 -2.59
C VAL A 57 14.84 -2.42 -2.52
N GLY A 58 14.46 -3.25 -3.47
CA GLY A 58 13.12 -3.83 -3.58
C GLY A 58 12.81 -4.87 -2.51
N PRO A 59 11.59 -5.40 -2.50
CA PRO A 59 11.11 -6.34 -1.49
C PRO A 59 11.58 -7.79 -1.76
N ASP A 60 12.87 -7.99 -2.03
CA ASP A 60 13.47 -9.32 -2.23
C ASP A 60 13.90 -9.96 -0.89
N ASP A 61 14.21 -11.25 -0.89
CA ASP A 61 14.46 -11.99 0.34
C ASP A 61 15.69 -11.51 1.12
N ASP A 62 16.72 -11.03 0.43
CA ASP A 62 17.96 -10.52 1.03
C ASP A 62 18.00 -8.99 1.18
N GLN A 63 16.83 -8.32 1.07
CA GLN A 63 16.74 -6.85 1.03
C GLN A 63 17.50 -6.13 2.16
N VAL A 64 17.49 -6.68 3.39
CA VAL A 64 18.17 -6.06 4.54
C VAL A 64 19.69 -6.13 4.36
N PHE A 65 20.22 -7.29 3.96
CA PHE A 65 21.66 -7.45 3.73
C PHE A 65 22.15 -6.52 2.61
N VAL A 66 21.43 -6.51 1.48
CA VAL A 66 21.73 -5.64 0.34
C VAL A 66 21.69 -4.16 0.73
N ALA A 67 20.70 -3.76 1.52
CA ALA A 67 20.59 -2.36 1.96
C ALA A 67 21.71 -1.98 2.92
N LEU A 68 22.08 -2.86 3.85
CA LEU A 68 23.18 -2.63 4.79
C LEU A 68 24.53 -2.59 4.09
N GLU A 69 24.76 -3.46 3.11
CA GLU A 69 25.95 -3.41 2.27
C GLU A 69 26.03 -2.07 1.54
N LYS A 70 24.95 -1.68 0.87
CA LYS A 70 24.87 -0.43 0.12
C LYS A 70 25.08 0.80 1.00
N VAL A 71 24.40 0.90 2.16
CA VAL A 71 24.51 2.08 3.03
C VAL A 71 25.89 2.23 3.64
N ASN A 72 26.64 1.14 3.81
CA ASN A 72 28.01 1.13 4.35
C ASN A 72 29.09 1.29 3.26
N THR A 73 28.71 1.26 1.98
CA THR A 73 29.65 1.45 0.86
C THR A 73 29.64 2.89 0.39
N TYR A 74 30.81 3.52 0.20
CA TYR A 74 30.90 4.88 -0.29
C TYR A 74 30.47 5.01 -1.75
N THR A 75 29.99 6.21 -2.13
CA THR A 75 29.59 6.53 -3.50
C THR A 75 30.77 7.03 -4.32
N PHE A 76 30.67 6.89 -5.65
CA PHE A 76 31.60 7.54 -6.58
C PHE A 76 31.31 9.03 -6.75
N PHE A 77 30.08 9.45 -6.49
CA PHE A 77 29.65 10.84 -6.65
C PHE A 77 29.70 11.56 -5.30
N PRO A 78 30.19 12.82 -5.27
CA PRO A 78 30.18 13.60 -4.04
C PRO A 78 28.74 13.89 -3.61
N GLY A 79 28.51 13.97 -2.29
CA GLY A 79 27.20 14.28 -1.72
C GLY A 79 26.70 13.22 -0.75
N PRO A 80 25.50 13.40 -0.20
CA PRO A 80 24.86 12.42 0.67
C PRO A 80 24.44 11.17 -0.11
N LYS A 81 24.47 10.02 0.55
CA LYS A 81 23.98 8.74 0.03
C LYS A 81 22.67 8.37 0.69
N VAL A 82 21.70 7.94 -0.10
CA VAL A 82 20.40 7.49 0.41
C VAL A 82 20.10 6.08 -0.11
N VAL A 83 19.96 5.14 0.81
CA VAL A 83 19.49 3.79 0.53
C VAL A 83 18.08 3.63 1.05
N ALA A 84 17.15 3.18 0.22
CA ALA A 84 15.76 3.00 0.62
C ALA A 84 15.34 1.52 0.52
N LEU A 85 15.01 0.92 1.65
CA LEU A 85 14.34 -0.37 1.75
C LEU A 85 12.85 -0.17 1.45
N ILE A 86 12.44 -0.56 0.25
CA ILE A 86 11.06 -0.38 -0.21
C ILE A 86 10.22 -1.60 0.16
N ASP A 87 9.07 -1.36 0.81
CA ASP A 87 8.12 -2.38 1.25
C ASP A 87 8.77 -3.49 2.08
N CYS A 88 9.51 -3.07 3.11
CA CYS A 88 10.29 -3.95 3.95
C CYS A 88 9.42 -5.00 4.66
N ARG A 89 9.75 -6.28 4.49
CA ARG A 89 8.97 -7.42 4.96
C ARG A 89 9.24 -7.84 6.40
N ILE A 90 10.34 -7.38 6.98
CA ILE A 90 10.78 -7.84 8.30
C ILE A 90 9.83 -7.41 9.44
N PHE A 91 8.92 -6.46 9.19
CA PHE A 91 7.89 -6.04 10.14
C PHE A 91 6.66 -6.94 10.15
N ASP A 92 6.53 -7.88 9.21
CA ASP A 92 5.40 -8.80 9.18
C ASP A 92 5.36 -9.65 10.46
N SER A 93 4.18 -9.84 10.99
CA SER A 93 3.94 -10.60 12.20
C SER A 93 2.76 -11.56 12.05
N ILE A 94 2.68 -12.58 12.91
CA ILE A 94 1.53 -13.51 12.96
C ILE A 94 0.20 -12.75 13.10
N LYS A 95 0.18 -11.59 13.75
CA LYS A 95 -1.04 -10.76 13.88
C LYS A 95 -1.48 -10.14 12.56
N ASN A 96 -0.59 -10.02 11.58
CA ASN A 96 -0.89 -9.51 10.24
C ASN A 96 -1.42 -10.60 9.30
N THR A 97 -1.46 -11.85 9.74
CA THR A 97 -1.93 -13.00 8.94
C THR A 97 -3.28 -12.77 8.27
N PRO A 98 -4.36 -12.32 8.94
CA PRO A 98 -5.65 -12.11 8.28
C PRO A 98 -5.58 -11.06 7.18
N ASN A 99 -4.81 -10.00 7.38
CA ASN A 99 -4.60 -8.95 6.38
C ASN A 99 -3.79 -9.48 5.18
N LEU A 100 -2.73 -10.26 5.43
CA LEU A 100 -1.94 -10.86 4.38
C LEU A 100 -2.75 -11.87 3.56
N VAL A 101 -3.57 -12.72 4.19
CA VAL A 101 -4.49 -13.64 3.50
C VAL A 101 -5.43 -12.85 2.58
N THR A 102 -6.04 -11.77 3.09
CA THR A 102 -6.92 -10.92 2.29
C THR A 102 -6.18 -10.32 1.09
N LYS A 103 -4.96 -9.82 1.28
CA LYS A 103 -4.13 -9.25 0.19
C LYS A 103 -3.77 -10.30 -0.87
N VAL A 104 -3.42 -11.53 -0.47
CA VAL A 104 -3.15 -12.62 -1.43
C VAL A 104 -4.40 -12.92 -2.26
N ARG A 105 -5.57 -13.05 -1.61
CA ARG A 105 -6.84 -13.35 -2.28
C ARG A 105 -7.24 -12.25 -3.26
N MET A 106 -7.10 -10.97 -2.86
CA MET A 106 -7.40 -9.84 -3.74
C MET A 106 -6.48 -9.82 -4.97
N ALA A 107 -5.17 -9.97 -4.77
CA ALA A 107 -4.23 -9.99 -5.87
C ALA A 107 -4.45 -11.19 -6.82
N HIS A 108 -4.80 -12.37 -6.28
CA HIS A 108 -5.18 -13.52 -7.09
C HIS A 108 -6.48 -13.26 -7.87
N GLY A 109 -7.47 -12.59 -7.26
CA GLY A 109 -8.72 -12.21 -7.93
C GLY A 109 -8.52 -11.14 -9.03
N GLU A 110 -7.46 -10.34 -8.93
CA GLU A 110 -7.01 -9.37 -9.94
C GLU A 110 -6.14 -10.01 -11.05
N ASP A 111 -5.97 -11.35 -11.04
CA ASP A 111 -5.08 -12.13 -11.92
C ASP A 111 -3.59 -11.71 -11.87
N ASP A 112 -3.20 -11.02 -10.79
CA ASP A 112 -1.82 -10.62 -10.53
C ASP A 112 -1.11 -11.67 -9.65
N LEU A 113 -0.73 -12.80 -10.27
CA LEU A 113 -0.03 -13.88 -9.58
C LEU A 113 1.33 -13.45 -9.02
N LYS A 114 1.99 -12.47 -9.62
CA LYS A 114 3.26 -11.93 -9.12
C LYS A 114 3.07 -11.21 -7.78
N LYS A 115 2.05 -10.37 -7.67
CA LYS A 115 1.67 -9.66 -6.45
C LYS A 115 1.12 -10.64 -5.40
N ALA A 116 0.29 -11.59 -5.81
CA ALA A 116 -0.23 -12.63 -4.94
C ALA A 116 0.90 -13.48 -4.34
N GLY A 117 1.87 -13.92 -5.15
CA GLY A 117 3.04 -14.68 -4.71
C GLY A 117 3.87 -13.93 -3.68
N ARG A 118 4.10 -12.63 -3.88
CA ARG A 118 4.81 -11.78 -2.90
C ARG A 118 4.10 -11.74 -1.54
N TYR A 119 2.78 -11.53 -1.52
CA TYR A 119 2.02 -11.55 -0.27
C TYR A 119 1.98 -12.93 0.36
N PHE A 120 1.98 -14.00 -0.46
CA PHE A 120 1.97 -15.36 0.01
C PHE A 120 3.28 -15.75 0.70
N ILE A 121 4.43 -15.42 0.12
CA ILE A 121 5.74 -15.62 0.75
C ILE A 121 5.83 -14.85 2.09
N ARG A 122 5.29 -13.61 2.15
CA ARG A 122 5.20 -12.82 3.41
C ARG A 122 4.34 -13.53 4.45
N LEU A 123 3.19 -14.08 4.03
CA LEU A 123 2.30 -14.85 4.90
C LEU A 123 3.01 -16.06 5.49
N LEU A 124 3.71 -16.83 4.65
CA LEU A 124 4.48 -18.00 5.09
C LEU A 124 5.60 -17.61 6.05
N GLY A 125 6.36 -16.57 5.75
CA GLY A 125 7.40 -16.04 6.64
C GLY A 125 6.86 -15.62 7.99
N ALA A 126 5.71 -14.93 8.04
CA ALA A 126 5.04 -14.53 9.27
C ALA A 126 4.55 -15.73 10.09
N LEU A 127 4.15 -16.82 9.44
CA LEU A 127 3.70 -18.07 10.06
C LEU A 127 4.86 -19.04 10.35
N LYS A 128 6.08 -18.74 9.90
CA LYS A 128 7.25 -19.62 9.96
C LYS A 128 7.05 -20.95 9.24
N LEU A 129 6.37 -20.89 8.10
CA LEU A 129 6.11 -22.03 7.20
C LEU A 129 6.99 -21.94 5.96
N SER A 130 7.29 -23.08 5.36
CA SER A 130 7.91 -23.21 4.06
C SER A 130 6.85 -23.48 2.97
N LEU A 131 7.25 -23.43 1.68
CA LEU A 131 6.36 -23.82 0.58
C LEU A 131 6.06 -25.33 0.58
N GLU A 132 6.94 -26.14 1.16
CA GLU A 132 6.82 -27.59 1.30
C GLU A 132 5.75 -27.96 2.32
N ASP A 133 5.62 -27.22 3.41
CA ASP A 133 4.63 -27.47 4.47
C ASP A 133 3.19 -27.44 3.95
N LEU A 134 2.97 -26.73 2.84
CA LEU A 134 1.63 -26.60 2.22
C LEU A 134 1.29 -27.68 1.18
N ALA A 135 2.14 -28.69 1.00
CA ALA A 135 1.84 -29.83 0.13
C ALA A 135 0.81 -30.80 0.74
N GLY A 136 0.55 -30.70 2.05
CA GLY A 136 -0.35 -31.58 2.80
C GLY A 136 -1.80 -31.12 2.86
N LYS A 137 -2.67 -31.99 3.43
CA LYS A 137 -4.11 -31.72 3.61
C LYS A 137 -4.39 -30.67 4.72
N GLU A 138 -3.42 -30.41 5.60
CA GLU A 138 -3.58 -29.50 6.76
C GLU A 138 -3.29 -28.02 6.43
N ARG A 139 -3.07 -27.70 5.13
CA ARG A 139 -2.72 -26.35 4.67
C ARG A 139 -3.65 -25.23 5.14
N ARG A 140 -4.96 -25.51 5.25
CA ARG A 140 -5.94 -24.54 5.77
C ARG A 140 -5.67 -24.20 7.22
N GLN A 141 -5.37 -25.21 8.04
CA GLN A 141 -5.09 -25.05 9.46
C GLN A 141 -3.76 -24.33 9.67
N LEU A 142 -2.73 -24.68 8.91
CA LEU A 142 -1.42 -24.02 8.93
C LEU A 142 -1.53 -22.53 8.56
N LEU A 143 -2.31 -22.19 7.54
CA LEU A 143 -2.57 -20.82 7.11
C LEU A 143 -3.58 -20.07 8.00
N LYS A 144 -4.15 -20.74 9.02
CA LYS A 144 -5.17 -20.21 9.95
C LYS A 144 -6.41 -19.66 9.22
N LEU A 145 -6.82 -20.34 8.17
CA LEU A 145 -8.04 -20.00 7.44
C LEU A 145 -9.28 -20.49 8.20
N GLY A 146 -10.33 -19.70 8.20
CA GLY A 146 -11.63 -20.07 8.73
C GLY A 146 -12.24 -21.24 7.97
N SER A 147 -13.19 -21.98 8.60
CA SER A 147 -13.85 -23.15 8.01
C SER A 147 -14.57 -22.83 6.69
N GLU A 148 -15.05 -21.62 6.52
CA GLU A 148 -15.82 -21.16 5.35
C GLU A 148 -14.98 -20.35 4.35
N GLU A 149 -13.71 -20.08 4.63
CA GLU A 149 -12.88 -19.30 3.71
C GLU A 149 -12.51 -20.08 2.46
N ASP A 150 -12.61 -19.42 1.30
CA ASP A 150 -12.21 -19.99 0.01
C ASP A 150 -10.68 -20.21 -0.02
N ASP A 151 -10.25 -21.41 -0.37
CA ASP A 151 -8.83 -21.82 -0.44
C ASP A 151 -8.35 -22.11 -1.86
N ARG A 152 -9.20 -21.91 -2.88
CA ARG A 152 -8.88 -22.19 -4.30
C ARG A 152 -7.72 -21.36 -4.84
N TRP A 153 -7.42 -20.24 -4.21
CA TRP A 153 -6.28 -19.39 -4.56
C TRP A 153 -4.93 -19.99 -4.17
N ILE A 154 -4.89 -20.94 -3.23
CA ILE A 154 -3.63 -21.50 -2.68
C ILE A 154 -2.84 -22.23 -3.77
N ASP A 155 -3.47 -23.13 -4.50
CA ASP A 155 -2.77 -23.96 -5.50
C ASP A 155 -2.18 -23.16 -6.66
N PRO A 156 -2.91 -22.21 -7.29
CA PRO A 156 -2.34 -21.34 -8.33
C PRO A 156 -1.17 -20.49 -7.83
N VAL A 157 -1.30 -19.92 -6.64
CA VAL A 157 -0.26 -19.04 -6.05
C VAL A 157 0.96 -19.87 -5.62
N LEU A 158 0.75 -21.04 -5.00
CA LEU A 158 1.83 -21.95 -4.60
C LEU A 158 2.62 -22.46 -5.83
N LYS A 159 1.91 -22.84 -6.89
CA LYS A 159 2.52 -23.23 -8.17
C LYS A 159 3.37 -22.09 -8.74
N TYR A 160 2.82 -20.88 -8.80
CA TYR A 160 3.54 -19.71 -9.27
C TYR A 160 4.81 -19.45 -8.47
N CYS A 161 4.74 -19.51 -7.13
CA CYS A 161 5.91 -19.32 -6.27
C CYS A 161 7.02 -20.36 -6.54
N ARG A 162 6.67 -21.63 -6.72
CA ARG A 162 7.63 -22.69 -7.03
C ARG A 162 8.28 -22.54 -8.41
N GLU A 163 7.48 -22.24 -9.43
CA GLU A 163 7.97 -22.06 -10.81
C GLU A 163 8.89 -20.83 -10.95
N ASN A 164 8.70 -19.80 -10.11
CA ASN A 164 9.52 -18.59 -10.12
C ASN A 164 10.63 -18.62 -9.04
N GLY A 165 10.89 -19.77 -8.39
CA GLY A 165 11.97 -19.91 -7.40
C GLY A 165 11.83 -19.00 -6.18
N MET A 166 10.61 -18.62 -5.79
CA MET A 166 10.38 -17.77 -4.62
C MET A 166 10.63 -18.56 -3.34
N THR A 167 11.44 -18.00 -2.43
CA THR A 167 11.82 -18.64 -1.16
C THR A 167 11.28 -17.87 0.04
N VAL A 168 11.05 -18.56 1.15
CA VAL A 168 10.63 -17.97 2.41
C VAL A 168 11.87 -17.71 3.27
N SER A 169 12.26 -16.44 3.44
CA SER A 169 13.39 -16.10 4.27
C SER A 169 13.05 -16.17 5.77
N SER A 170 13.98 -16.67 6.58
CA SER A 170 13.86 -16.66 8.04
C SER A 170 14.09 -15.24 8.58
N GLY A 171 13.01 -14.46 8.73
CA GLY A 171 13.08 -13.05 9.13
C GLY A 171 13.70 -12.76 10.51
N THR A 172 13.95 -13.78 11.34
CA THR A 172 14.49 -13.60 12.70
C THR A 172 15.94 -13.14 12.71
N ASN A 173 16.76 -13.62 11.76
CA ASN A 173 18.16 -13.22 11.67
C ASN A 173 18.31 -11.82 11.08
N GLN A 174 17.52 -11.47 10.08
CA GLN A 174 17.57 -10.15 9.43
C GLN A 174 17.17 -9.01 10.38
N MET A 175 16.18 -9.25 11.27
CA MET A 175 15.79 -8.26 12.29
C MET A 175 16.94 -7.92 13.23
N GLN A 176 17.63 -8.95 13.75
CA GLN A 176 18.74 -8.73 14.67
C GLN A 176 19.90 -7.99 13.98
N ILE A 177 20.23 -8.37 12.76
CA ILE A 177 21.28 -7.73 11.97
C ILE A 177 20.96 -6.25 11.71
N LEU A 178 19.70 -5.93 11.38
CA LEU A 178 19.27 -4.55 11.18
C LEU A 178 19.29 -3.76 12.50
N GLU A 179 18.84 -4.35 13.62
CA GLU A 179 18.91 -3.74 14.95
C GLU A 179 20.36 -3.38 15.32
N ASP A 180 21.27 -4.33 15.15
CA ASP A 180 22.69 -4.14 15.49
C ASP A 180 23.34 -3.06 14.60
N ALA A 181 23.04 -3.07 13.30
CA ALA A 181 23.53 -2.04 12.37
C ALA A 181 23.00 -0.64 12.71
N ILE A 182 21.72 -0.52 13.11
CA ILE A 182 21.14 0.76 13.53
C ILE A 182 21.80 1.28 14.81
N ILE A 183 22.06 0.40 15.78
CA ILE A 183 22.73 0.76 17.04
C ILE A 183 24.18 1.20 16.78
N GLN A 184 24.88 0.54 15.85
CA GLN A 184 26.23 0.89 15.44
C GLN A 184 26.28 2.24 14.71
N GLY A 185 25.19 2.62 14.05
CA GLY A 185 25.09 3.82 13.21
C GLY A 185 25.61 3.62 11.78
N PHE A 186 25.40 4.62 10.94
CA PHE A 186 25.81 4.62 9.54
C PHE A 186 26.92 5.65 9.31
N PRO A 187 27.70 5.53 8.21
CA PRO A 187 28.72 6.52 7.85
C PRO A 187 28.09 7.93 7.73
N GLU A 188 28.90 8.95 7.97
CA GLU A 188 28.44 10.35 7.88
C GLU A 188 27.85 10.65 6.50
N LYS A 189 26.72 11.34 6.46
CA LYS A 189 25.93 11.66 5.26
C LYS A 189 25.36 10.45 4.52
N HIS A 190 25.35 9.27 5.14
CA HIS A 190 24.63 8.12 4.62
C HIS A 190 23.31 7.99 5.36
N HIS A 191 22.23 7.77 4.60
CA HIS A 191 20.87 7.70 5.12
C HIS A 191 20.20 6.38 4.72
N LEU A 192 19.57 5.73 5.69
CA LEU A 192 18.72 4.56 5.46
C LEU A 192 17.26 4.94 5.64
N ILE A 193 16.46 4.75 4.59
CA ILE A 193 15.01 4.94 4.65
C ILE A 193 14.35 3.57 4.56
N ILE A 194 13.45 3.26 5.45
CA ILE A 194 12.71 2.01 5.48
C ILE A 194 11.24 2.31 5.25
N THR A 195 10.62 1.68 4.25
CA THR A 195 9.17 1.79 4.04
C THR A 195 8.48 0.46 4.32
N THR A 196 7.32 0.50 4.95
CA THR A 196 6.49 -0.68 5.21
C THR A 196 5.01 -0.28 5.33
N ASP A 197 4.10 -1.18 5.00
CA ASP A 197 2.66 -0.94 5.13
C ASP A 197 2.15 -1.15 6.57
N LEU A 198 2.73 -2.08 7.30
CA LEU A 198 2.30 -2.44 8.65
C LEU A 198 3.48 -2.50 9.61
N ILE A 199 3.24 -2.12 10.86
CA ILE A 199 4.24 -2.14 11.90
C ILE A 199 3.65 -2.59 13.25
N ASP A 200 4.39 -3.41 13.99
CA ASP A 200 4.08 -3.70 15.39
C ASP A 200 4.99 -2.85 16.30
N ARG A 201 4.42 -1.78 16.85
CA ARG A 201 5.13 -0.82 17.72
C ARG A 201 5.69 -1.44 19.00
N ARG A 202 5.30 -2.68 19.36
CA ARG A 202 5.79 -3.39 20.55
C ARG A 202 7.11 -4.12 20.31
N ARG A 203 7.46 -4.34 19.03
CA ARG A 203 8.70 -5.04 18.66
C ARG A 203 9.93 -4.20 18.99
N ARG A 204 11.01 -4.89 19.38
CA ARG A 204 12.30 -4.28 19.70
C ARG A 204 12.83 -3.45 18.53
N LEU A 205 12.78 -3.98 17.30
CA LEU A 205 13.21 -3.26 16.11
C LEU A 205 12.54 -1.88 15.96
N TYR A 206 11.21 -1.80 16.19
CA TYR A 206 10.52 -0.50 16.14
C TYR A 206 11.07 0.48 17.19
N LYS A 207 11.31 0.00 18.40
CA LYS A 207 11.87 0.84 19.50
C LYS A 207 13.26 1.34 19.15
N VAL A 208 14.13 0.43 18.66
CA VAL A 208 15.49 0.79 18.23
C VAL A 208 15.45 1.84 17.12
N ILE A 209 14.58 1.68 16.11
CA ILE A 209 14.42 2.69 15.07
C ILE A 209 13.91 4.03 15.65
N ALA A 210 12.90 3.99 16.51
CA ALA A 210 12.32 5.20 17.11
C ALA A 210 13.30 5.93 18.04
N GLU A 211 14.27 5.24 18.62
CA GLU A 211 15.31 5.80 19.45
C GLU A 211 16.45 6.45 18.65
N ASN A 212 16.75 5.90 17.47
CA ASN A 212 17.91 6.31 16.65
C ASN A 212 17.57 7.05 15.35
N GLY A 213 16.27 7.25 15.05
CA GLY A 213 15.82 7.86 13.81
C GLY A 213 14.43 8.48 13.92
N ILE A 214 13.87 8.84 12.79
CA ILE A 214 12.54 9.44 12.66
C ILE A 214 11.55 8.42 12.14
N VAL A 215 10.38 8.35 12.77
CA VAL A 215 9.24 7.53 12.32
C VAL A 215 8.17 8.43 11.74
N VAL A 216 7.84 8.24 10.47
CA VAL A 216 6.76 8.95 9.77
C VAL A 216 5.53 8.04 9.72
N ASN A 217 4.45 8.49 10.35
CA ASN A 217 3.18 7.80 10.39
C ASN A 217 2.29 8.24 9.22
N CYS A 218 2.08 7.35 8.25
CA CYS A 218 1.19 7.53 7.11
C CYS A 218 -0.06 6.63 7.22
N ALA A 219 -0.37 6.12 8.42
CA ALA A 219 -1.50 5.22 8.60
C ALA A 219 -2.83 5.97 8.52
N ILE A 220 -3.75 5.44 7.71
CA ILE A 220 -5.14 5.89 7.63
C ILE A 220 -6.02 4.74 8.11
N PRO A 221 -7.04 5.01 8.94
CA PRO A 221 -8.02 4.00 9.31
C PRO A 221 -8.68 3.40 8.07
N GLN A 222 -8.72 2.06 7.97
CA GLN A 222 -9.29 1.36 6.80
C GLN A 222 -10.65 0.70 7.09
N GLY A 223 -11.28 1.03 8.21
CA GLY A 223 -12.56 0.47 8.59
C GLY A 223 -13.76 1.13 7.93
N SER A 224 -14.92 0.50 8.07
CA SER A 224 -16.21 0.97 7.54
C SER A 224 -17.02 1.81 8.53
N ARG A 225 -16.51 2.03 9.75
CA ARG A 225 -17.18 2.84 10.78
C ARG A 225 -17.25 4.30 10.37
N GLN A 226 -18.32 5.00 10.73
CA GLN A 226 -18.53 6.39 10.33
C GLN A 226 -17.36 7.32 10.70
N ALA A 227 -16.77 7.14 11.89
CA ALA A 227 -15.61 7.93 12.31
C ALA A 227 -14.38 7.70 11.40
N GLU A 228 -14.16 6.45 10.96
CA GLU A 228 -13.06 6.09 10.06
C GLU A 228 -13.28 6.66 8.65
N LYS A 229 -14.51 6.59 8.14
CA LYS A 229 -14.90 7.19 6.85
C LYS A 229 -14.69 8.72 6.86
N THR A 230 -15.01 9.38 7.96
CA THR A 230 -14.80 10.84 8.09
C THR A 230 -13.31 11.18 7.99
N VAL A 231 -12.41 10.39 8.60
CA VAL A 231 -10.96 10.58 8.47
C VAL A 231 -10.52 10.33 7.03
N GLN A 232 -11.02 9.27 6.41
CA GLN A 232 -10.71 8.94 5.02
C GLN A 232 -11.10 10.07 4.07
N GLU A 233 -12.31 10.60 4.19
CA GLU A 233 -12.78 11.72 3.38
C GLU A 233 -11.97 13.00 3.62
N ALA A 234 -11.57 13.27 4.85
CA ALA A 234 -10.73 14.42 5.18
C ALA A 234 -9.37 14.33 4.46
N VAL A 235 -8.76 13.15 4.44
CA VAL A 235 -7.49 12.92 3.74
C VAL A 235 -7.64 13.10 2.23
N ILE A 236 -8.70 12.57 1.61
CA ILE A 236 -8.97 12.76 0.18
C ILE A 236 -9.16 14.25 -0.14
N LYS A 237 -9.94 14.98 0.66
CA LYS A 237 -10.16 16.41 0.46
C LYS A 237 -8.87 17.21 0.60
N GLU A 238 -8.06 16.90 1.59
CA GLU A 238 -6.73 17.51 1.77
C GLU A 238 -5.87 17.32 0.52
N ARG A 239 -5.78 16.08 -0.01
CA ARG A 239 -5.01 15.78 -1.20
C ARG A 239 -5.56 16.41 -2.46
N MET A 240 -6.87 16.40 -2.62
CA MET A 240 -7.55 17.09 -3.72
C MET A 240 -7.20 18.57 -3.72
N THR A 241 -7.33 19.25 -2.58
CA THR A 241 -7.02 20.67 -2.44
C THR A 241 -5.57 20.96 -2.83
N ALA A 242 -4.61 20.19 -2.30
CA ALA A 242 -3.19 20.36 -2.60
C ALA A 242 -2.88 20.17 -4.10
N ILE A 243 -3.52 19.20 -4.76
CA ILE A 243 -3.34 18.97 -6.21
C ILE A 243 -3.99 20.11 -7.00
N LEU A 244 -5.21 20.50 -6.68
CA LEU A 244 -5.90 21.59 -7.38
C LEU A 244 -5.15 22.92 -7.27
N GLU A 245 -4.66 23.26 -6.09
CA GLU A 245 -3.83 24.46 -5.85
C GLU A 245 -2.56 24.44 -6.68
N LYS A 246 -1.85 23.30 -6.70
CA LYS A 246 -0.62 23.14 -7.50
C LYS A 246 -0.81 23.45 -8.98
N TYR A 247 -1.97 23.09 -9.54
CA TYR A 247 -2.30 23.29 -10.95
C TYR A 247 -3.20 24.52 -11.22
N GLY A 248 -3.51 25.33 -10.21
CA GLY A 248 -4.38 26.48 -10.33
C GLY A 248 -5.80 26.13 -10.77
N LYS A 249 -6.32 24.96 -10.34
CA LYS A 249 -7.64 24.46 -10.72
C LYS A 249 -8.63 24.52 -9.58
N GLN A 250 -9.91 24.48 -9.92
CA GLN A 250 -11.02 24.44 -8.98
C GLN A 250 -11.98 23.31 -9.30
N MET A 251 -12.61 22.76 -8.28
CA MET A 251 -13.65 21.73 -8.38
C MET A 251 -14.76 22.04 -7.40
N ASP A 252 -16.01 22.01 -7.85
CA ASP A 252 -17.15 22.19 -6.96
C ASP A 252 -17.52 20.91 -6.20
N SER A 253 -18.41 21.02 -5.21
CA SER A 253 -18.82 19.89 -4.37
C SER A 253 -19.59 18.81 -5.14
N ALA A 254 -20.26 19.16 -6.24
CA ALA A 254 -20.98 18.20 -7.07
C ALA A 254 -20.00 17.34 -7.89
N ALA A 255 -18.99 17.98 -8.51
CA ALA A 255 -17.92 17.28 -9.21
C ALA A 255 -17.09 16.40 -8.26
N TYR A 256 -16.74 16.91 -7.06
CA TYR A 256 -16.07 16.09 -6.05
C TYR A 256 -16.86 14.81 -5.72
N ARG A 257 -18.18 14.95 -5.48
CA ARG A 257 -19.05 13.79 -5.14
C ARG A 257 -19.02 12.73 -6.24
N VAL A 258 -19.19 13.15 -7.49
CA VAL A 258 -19.18 12.22 -8.65
C VAL A 258 -17.81 11.55 -8.80
N LEU A 259 -16.71 12.29 -8.62
CA LEU A 259 -15.38 11.72 -8.65
C LEU A 259 -15.19 10.68 -7.53
N TYR A 260 -15.60 11.02 -6.30
CA TYR A 260 -15.50 10.13 -5.16
C TYR A 260 -16.36 8.87 -5.31
N GLU A 261 -17.59 8.98 -5.84
CA GLU A 261 -18.46 7.84 -6.15
C GLU A 261 -17.85 6.89 -7.17
N LYS A 262 -17.10 7.42 -8.15
CA LYS A 262 -16.44 6.61 -9.18
C LYS A 262 -15.13 5.96 -8.73
N THR A 263 -14.39 6.58 -7.82
CA THR A 263 -13.05 6.13 -7.40
C THR A 263 -13.02 5.45 -6.04
N GLY A 264 -14.02 5.70 -5.20
CA GLY A 264 -14.04 5.27 -3.81
C GLY A 264 -12.90 5.85 -2.98
N PHE A 265 -12.62 5.22 -1.83
CA PHE A 265 -11.48 5.56 -0.98
C PHE A 265 -10.20 4.83 -1.42
N GLN A 266 -9.74 5.07 -2.63
CA GLN A 266 -8.44 4.63 -3.09
C GLN A 266 -7.60 5.85 -3.48
N LEU A 267 -6.77 6.34 -2.58
CA LEU A 267 -6.01 7.59 -2.76
C LEU A 267 -5.26 7.64 -4.08
N ARG A 268 -4.54 6.57 -4.45
CA ARG A 268 -3.83 6.48 -5.72
C ARG A 268 -4.77 6.65 -6.93
N SER A 269 -5.89 5.94 -6.92
CA SER A 269 -6.89 6.00 -7.98
C SER A 269 -7.55 7.38 -8.05
N PHE A 270 -7.93 7.94 -6.89
CA PHE A 270 -8.53 9.27 -6.81
C PHE A 270 -7.58 10.35 -7.34
N CYS A 271 -6.35 10.41 -6.84
CA CYS A 271 -5.36 11.40 -7.26
C CYS A 271 -4.99 11.25 -8.74
N GLY A 272 -4.74 10.02 -9.22
CA GLY A 272 -4.42 9.79 -10.63
C GLY A 272 -5.57 10.14 -11.58
N ASN A 273 -6.82 9.93 -11.17
CA ASN A 273 -7.97 10.37 -11.95
C ASN A 273 -8.18 11.89 -11.91
N LEU A 274 -7.88 12.52 -10.78
CA LEU A 274 -7.90 13.99 -10.67
C LEU A 274 -6.84 14.63 -11.60
N GLU A 275 -5.63 14.08 -11.64
CA GLU A 275 -4.59 14.56 -12.56
C GLU A 275 -4.99 14.40 -14.02
N LYS A 276 -5.59 13.26 -14.41
CA LYS A 276 -6.15 13.08 -15.77
C LYS A 276 -7.23 14.10 -16.11
N LEU A 277 -8.07 14.45 -15.13
CA LEU A 277 -9.09 15.48 -15.31
C LEU A 277 -8.47 16.88 -15.50
N ILE A 278 -7.42 17.18 -14.75
CA ILE A 278 -6.64 18.43 -14.90
C ILE A 278 -6.05 18.53 -16.31
N ASP A 279 -5.43 17.46 -16.80
CA ASP A 279 -4.89 17.41 -18.15
C ASP A 279 -5.98 17.56 -19.21
N TYR A 280 -7.13 16.91 -19.02
CA TYR A 280 -8.27 16.99 -19.93
C TYR A 280 -8.86 18.38 -20.03
N VAL A 281 -9.07 19.09 -18.92
CA VAL A 281 -9.62 20.44 -18.92
C VAL A 281 -8.64 21.48 -19.46
N GLY A 282 -7.35 21.18 -19.50
CA GLY A 282 -6.32 22.02 -20.09
C GLY A 282 -6.30 23.43 -19.47
N ASN A 283 -6.55 24.45 -20.26
CA ASN A 283 -6.50 25.85 -19.81
C ASN A 283 -7.74 26.31 -19.02
N ARG A 284 -8.80 25.50 -18.92
CA ARG A 284 -9.98 25.87 -18.11
C ARG A 284 -9.67 25.73 -16.62
N ASP A 285 -10.07 26.70 -15.83
CA ASP A 285 -9.78 26.72 -14.38
C ASP A 285 -10.67 25.75 -13.60
N GLN A 286 -11.89 25.45 -14.11
CA GLN A 286 -12.90 24.69 -13.39
C GLN A 286 -13.13 23.29 -13.99
N ILE A 287 -13.05 22.27 -13.13
CA ILE A 287 -13.42 20.90 -13.42
C ILE A 287 -14.90 20.71 -13.08
N GLN A 288 -15.70 20.27 -14.05
CA GLN A 288 -17.14 20.08 -13.94
C GLN A 288 -17.54 18.61 -14.00
N VAL A 289 -18.77 18.29 -13.54
CA VAL A 289 -19.33 16.93 -13.59
C VAL A 289 -19.22 16.30 -14.99
N LYS A 290 -19.52 17.08 -16.05
CA LYS A 290 -19.42 16.60 -17.43
C LYS A 290 -18.01 16.15 -17.85
N ASP A 291 -16.97 16.78 -17.29
CA ASP A 291 -15.58 16.42 -17.56
C ASP A 291 -15.25 15.05 -16.93
N ILE A 292 -15.78 14.82 -15.72
CA ILE A 292 -15.63 13.53 -15.01
C ILE A 292 -16.35 12.42 -15.78
N GLU A 293 -17.55 12.68 -16.28
CA GLU A 293 -18.32 11.73 -17.08
C GLU A 293 -17.64 11.40 -18.41
N ALA A 294 -16.99 12.38 -19.03
CA ALA A 294 -16.29 12.22 -20.30
C ALA A 294 -14.98 11.42 -20.14
N VAL A 295 -14.20 11.69 -19.09
CA VAL A 295 -12.86 11.11 -18.91
C VAL A 295 -12.90 9.80 -18.14
N LEU A 296 -13.72 9.76 -17.08
CA LEU A 296 -13.84 8.57 -16.27
C LEU A 296 -15.05 7.74 -16.77
N SER A 297 -14.86 7.05 -17.88
CA SER A 297 -15.63 5.83 -18.09
C SER A 297 -15.49 5.02 -16.80
N ARG A 298 -16.61 4.55 -16.21
CA ARG A 298 -16.63 3.82 -14.96
C ARG A 298 -15.37 2.99 -14.80
N SER A 299 -14.44 3.42 -13.93
CA SER A 299 -13.39 2.51 -13.50
C SER A 299 -14.15 1.33 -12.89
N ARG A 300 -13.83 0.13 -13.32
CA ARG A 300 -14.42 -1.12 -12.82
C ARG A 300 -14.13 -1.22 -11.30
N GLN A 301 -14.89 -0.50 -10.49
CA GLN A 301 -15.23 -1.02 -9.17
C GLN A 301 -16.02 -2.27 -9.50
N ASP A 302 -15.56 -3.38 -9.00
CA ASP A 302 -16.09 -4.69 -9.38
C ASP A 302 -17.62 -4.64 -9.25
N PRO A 303 -18.43 -4.61 -10.33
CA PRO A 303 -19.86 -4.42 -10.25
C PRO A 303 -20.52 -5.49 -9.35
N ILE A 304 -19.78 -6.57 -9.07
CA ILE A 304 -20.14 -7.65 -8.16
C ILE A 304 -20.24 -7.15 -6.72
N PHE A 305 -19.31 -6.32 -6.24
CA PHE A 305 -19.36 -5.78 -4.88
C PHE A 305 -20.50 -4.78 -4.72
N GLU A 306 -20.71 -3.92 -5.72
CA GLU A 306 -21.81 -2.96 -5.70
C GLU A 306 -23.18 -3.66 -5.74
N LEU A 307 -23.31 -4.72 -6.55
CA LEU A 307 -24.50 -5.58 -6.55
C LEU A 307 -24.74 -6.20 -5.16
N THR A 308 -23.70 -6.78 -4.55
CA THR A 308 -23.82 -7.42 -3.23
C THR A 308 -24.12 -6.43 -2.11
N ASN A 309 -23.57 -5.21 -2.18
CA ASN A 309 -23.88 -4.12 -1.25
C ASN A 309 -25.33 -3.66 -1.39
N ALA A 310 -25.79 -3.43 -2.62
CA ALA A 310 -27.18 -3.02 -2.89
C ALA A 310 -28.19 -4.06 -2.39
N ILE A 311 -27.87 -5.36 -2.49
CA ILE A 311 -28.69 -6.43 -1.94
C ILE A 311 -28.70 -6.40 -0.41
N SER A 312 -27.54 -6.17 0.23
CA SER A 312 -27.46 -6.06 1.69
C SER A 312 -28.26 -4.88 2.23
N GLU A 313 -28.27 -3.78 1.49
CA GLU A 313 -29.01 -2.55 1.79
C GLU A 313 -30.49 -2.65 1.37
N ARG A 314 -30.91 -3.77 0.77
CA ARG A 314 -32.26 -4.01 0.22
C ARG A 314 -32.67 -2.96 -0.83
N ASN A 315 -31.69 -2.41 -1.55
CA ASN A 315 -31.93 -1.42 -2.60
C ASN A 315 -32.10 -2.13 -3.96
N LEU A 316 -33.35 -2.46 -4.29
CA LEU A 316 -33.69 -3.22 -5.50
C LEU A 316 -33.29 -2.48 -6.78
N GLU A 317 -33.49 -1.17 -6.85
CA GLU A 317 -33.23 -0.37 -8.05
C GLU A 317 -31.72 -0.40 -8.39
N THR A 318 -30.87 -0.14 -7.40
CA THR A 318 -29.41 -0.19 -7.53
C THR A 318 -28.93 -1.60 -7.83
N ALA A 319 -29.52 -2.63 -7.20
CA ALA A 319 -29.16 -4.01 -7.45
C ALA A 319 -29.46 -4.44 -8.90
N LEU A 320 -30.64 -4.12 -9.42
CA LEU A 320 -31.04 -4.39 -10.81
C LEU A 320 -30.18 -3.64 -11.82
N PHE A 321 -29.83 -2.42 -11.51
CA PHE A 321 -28.94 -1.60 -12.34
C PHE A 321 -27.57 -2.25 -12.50
N TYR A 322 -26.92 -2.65 -11.39
CA TYR A 322 -25.62 -3.33 -11.46
C TYR A 322 -25.71 -4.70 -12.10
N LEU A 323 -26.76 -5.49 -11.79
CA LEU A 323 -26.99 -6.78 -12.43
C LEU A 323 -27.08 -6.64 -13.96
N LYS A 324 -27.87 -5.68 -14.45
CA LYS A 324 -27.98 -5.40 -15.90
C LYS A 324 -26.65 -4.99 -16.50
N SER A 325 -25.91 -4.12 -15.81
CA SER A 325 -24.57 -3.67 -16.27
C SER A 325 -23.58 -4.84 -16.37
N MET A 326 -23.65 -5.81 -15.45
CA MET A 326 -22.79 -6.98 -15.44
C MET A 326 -23.14 -7.99 -16.54
N LEU A 327 -24.43 -8.18 -16.79
CA LEU A 327 -24.92 -9.08 -17.86
C LEU A 327 -24.62 -8.54 -19.26
N THR A 328 -24.44 -7.22 -19.42
CA THR A 328 -24.04 -6.57 -20.68
C THR A 328 -22.52 -6.39 -20.81
N GLY A 329 -21.75 -6.69 -19.77
CA GLY A 329 -20.27 -6.65 -19.75
C GLY A 329 -19.66 -8.04 -19.89
N ASP A 330 -18.31 -8.12 -19.69
CA ASP A 330 -17.55 -9.38 -19.85
C ASP A 330 -17.58 -10.29 -18.60
N ILE A 331 -18.52 -10.07 -17.67
CA ILE A 331 -18.59 -10.86 -16.42
C ILE A 331 -19.42 -12.11 -16.66
N HIS A 332 -18.82 -13.26 -16.41
CA HIS A 332 -19.48 -14.54 -16.60
C HIS A 332 -20.64 -14.72 -15.62
N PRO A 333 -21.87 -15.12 -16.05
CA PRO A 333 -23.04 -15.27 -15.18
C PRO A 333 -22.83 -16.13 -13.92
N LEU A 334 -21.98 -17.15 -14.00
CA LEU A 334 -21.63 -18.00 -12.85
C LEU A 334 -20.89 -17.24 -11.74
N GLN A 335 -20.10 -16.23 -12.08
CA GLN A 335 -19.44 -15.37 -11.08
C GLN A 335 -20.46 -14.52 -10.33
N ILE A 336 -21.47 -14.03 -11.04
CA ILE A 336 -22.58 -13.26 -10.44
C ILE A 336 -23.35 -14.15 -9.45
N ILE A 337 -23.73 -15.36 -9.86
CA ILE A 337 -24.45 -16.31 -9.01
C ILE A 337 -23.62 -16.69 -7.79
N ALA A 338 -22.32 -16.94 -7.95
CA ALA A 338 -21.42 -17.26 -6.83
C ALA A 338 -21.34 -16.12 -5.81
N ALA A 339 -21.21 -14.87 -6.28
CA ALA A 339 -21.18 -13.69 -5.42
C ALA A 339 -22.49 -13.48 -4.67
N LEU A 340 -23.64 -13.62 -5.35
CA LEU A 340 -24.97 -13.54 -4.73
C LEU A 340 -25.17 -14.63 -3.68
N SER A 341 -24.80 -15.86 -3.98
CA SER A 341 -24.90 -16.98 -3.04
C SER A 341 -24.05 -16.74 -1.79
N ASN A 342 -22.83 -16.23 -1.96
CA ASN A 342 -21.96 -15.88 -0.85
C ASN A 342 -22.52 -14.73 0.00
N GLN A 343 -23.17 -13.74 -0.63
CA GLN A 343 -23.76 -12.61 0.10
C GLN A 343 -25.01 -13.04 0.89
N VAL A 344 -25.86 -13.84 0.29
CA VAL A 344 -27.05 -14.38 0.98
C VAL A 344 -26.64 -15.21 2.20
N ARG A 345 -25.59 -16.05 2.07
CA ARG A 345 -25.06 -16.83 3.22
C ARG A 345 -24.51 -15.95 4.36
N LYS A 346 -24.07 -14.74 4.08
CA LYS A 346 -23.61 -13.80 5.12
C LYS A 346 -24.76 -13.08 5.82
N LEU A 347 -25.94 -13.03 5.19
CA LEU A 347 -27.12 -12.35 5.71
C LEU A 347 -28.05 -13.29 6.49
N VAL A 348 -27.88 -14.60 6.36
CA VAL A 348 -28.56 -15.67 7.11
C VAL A 348 -27.66 -16.14 8.25
#